data_3d9c24d9e136412e23ffa194f2e3957b
#
_entry.id   3d9c24d9e136412e23ffa194f2e3957b
#
_cell.length_a   1.000
_cell.length_b   1.000
_cell.length_c   1.000
_cell.angle_alpha   90.00
_cell.angle_beta   90.00
_cell.angle_gamma   90.00
#
_symmetry.space_group_name_H-M   'P 1'
#
loop_
_entity.id
_entity.type
_entity.pdbx_description
1 polymer ?
#
loop_
_entity_poly.entity_id
_entity_poly.type
_entity_poly.pdbx_seq_one_letter_code
_entity_poly.pdbx_strand_id
1 'polypeptide(L)'
;MDLTGELATNLLNAAPDPTVIVDTRGVIVFANALVEETFGYEPAELIEQPVETLLPKRFRAVHAKHRSRFFENPRSRPMGAGFELYGLHRDGHEFPVEISLSPVETRSGVLVSSAIRDITDRKAIERALVEARNEANRANRAKSAFLAAASHDLRQPLQTLTLLNTALGRIADPGSRVADIAAGEAQALSSMSELLSSLLDISKLEAGAVKPDIEDCSVKHIFERLRGQFSTQAEAKGLKLIVDECDDVVRTDATLLEQIVQNLIANAIRYTKRGLVRLRCLHHSTFVQIDVLDTGIGIPANELEFIFEEFYQAPRQPGERREGLGLGLSIVRRVADLLELRLEVESTPGQGSRFTLNVPRGTRVETFATTASMPRRAVRSGGGRIVLVVDDDDAVANATAMLLEVEGYRPVIAGHFDEARDRLAEMAGPPDLVICDLHFDAGPGGVETIGRIREITRCVIPALLVTGDTAMAAAARANDLKKCRLLRKPIDADELLALLQDAFE
;
A
#
# COMPACT_ATOMS: atom_id res chain seq x y z
N MET A 1 72.27 -19.17 -10.40
CA MET A 1 70.98 -18.47 -10.60
C MET A 1 69.95 -19.22 -9.79
N ASP A 2 69.42 -18.60 -8.79
CA ASP A 2 68.37 -19.22 -7.95
C ASP A 2 67.00 -18.99 -8.63
N LEU A 3 66.67 -19.89 -9.56
CA LEU A 3 65.42 -19.89 -10.34
C LEU A 3 64.15 -19.84 -9.44
N THR A 4 64.29 -20.31 -8.21
CA THR A 4 63.20 -20.35 -7.22
C THR A 4 62.90 -18.95 -6.64
N GLY A 5 63.94 -18.16 -6.38
CA GLY A 5 63.81 -16.80 -5.86
C GLY A 5 63.26 -15.81 -6.91
N GLU A 6 63.73 -15.95 -8.16
CA GLU A 6 63.29 -15.12 -9.28
C GLU A 6 61.83 -15.40 -9.66
N LEU A 7 61.40 -16.66 -9.64
CA LEU A 7 59.98 -17.04 -9.85
C LEU A 7 59.09 -16.52 -8.76
N ALA A 8 59.48 -16.61 -7.49
CA ALA A 8 58.68 -16.09 -6.36
C ALA A 8 58.49 -14.58 -6.45
N THR A 9 59.55 -13.83 -6.79
CA THR A 9 59.49 -12.37 -6.98
C THR A 9 58.57 -12.01 -8.15
N ASN A 10 58.63 -12.71 -9.26
CA ASN A 10 57.77 -12.48 -10.42
C ASN A 10 56.30 -12.78 -10.10
N LEU A 11 55.99 -13.83 -9.34
CA LEU A 11 54.62 -14.11 -8.90
C LEU A 11 54.05 -13.04 -7.98
N LEU A 12 54.85 -12.51 -7.05
CA LEU A 12 54.44 -11.44 -6.15
C LEU A 12 54.23 -10.11 -6.91
N ASN A 13 55.07 -9.82 -7.90
CA ASN A 13 54.89 -8.65 -8.76
C ASN A 13 53.71 -8.78 -9.74
N ALA A 14 53.30 -9.99 -10.08
CA ALA A 14 52.13 -10.26 -10.91
C ALA A 14 50.80 -10.25 -10.09
N ALA A 15 50.84 -10.07 -8.77
CA ALA A 15 49.65 -9.97 -7.94
C ALA A 15 48.79 -8.80 -8.38
N PRO A 16 47.43 -8.96 -8.46
CA PRO A 16 46.57 -7.93 -8.96
C PRO A 16 46.32 -6.73 -7.98
N ASP A 17 46.72 -6.91 -6.74
CA ASP A 17 46.59 -5.87 -5.69
C ASP A 17 47.99 -5.45 -5.19
N PRO A 18 48.19 -4.18 -4.76
CA PRO A 18 49.37 -3.75 -4.03
C PRO A 18 49.66 -4.69 -2.87
N THR A 19 50.84 -5.26 -2.84
CA THR A 19 51.23 -6.27 -1.87
C THR A 19 52.48 -5.86 -1.11
N VAL A 20 52.38 -5.87 0.21
CA VAL A 20 53.46 -5.54 1.14
C VAL A 20 53.65 -6.73 2.07
N ILE A 21 54.93 -7.19 2.23
CA ILE A 21 55.28 -8.26 3.17
C ILE A 21 56.10 -7.65 4.32
N VAL A 22 55.70 -7.97 5.56
CA VAL A 22 56.37 -7.49 6.75
C VAL A 22 56.91 -8.62 7.63
N ASP A 23 57.96 -8.29 8.38
CA ASP A 23 58.52 -9.16 9.43
C ASP A 23 57.71 -9.03 10.75
N THR A 24 58.11 -9.81 11.77
CA THR A 24 57.46 -9.81 13.10
C THR A 24 57.53 -8.44 13.82
N ARG A 25 58.47 -7.61 13.45
CA ARG A 25 58.60 -6.23 13.99
C ARG A 25 57.72 -5.23 13.22
N GLY A 26 57.16 -5.66 12.06
CA GLY A 26 56.37 -4.81 11.18
C GLY A 26 57.21 -4.01 10.19
N VAL A 27 58.43 -4.41 10.00
CA VAL A 27 59.32 -3.83 9.00
C VAL A 27 59.02 -4.45 7.64
N ILE A 28 58.91 -3.61 6.63
CA ILE A 28 58.62 -4.04 5.25
C ILE A 28 59.86 -4.71 4.66
N VAL A 29 59.71 -5.96 4.23
CA VAL A 29 60.79 -6.75 3.60
C VAL A 29 60.55 -6.93 2.10
N PHE A 30 59.33 -6.67 1.63
CA PHE A 30 59.00 -6.69 0.22
C PHE A 30 57.81 -5.80 -0.07
N ALA A 31 57.80 -5.12 -1.21
CA ALA A 31 56.68 -4.40 -1.78
C ALA A 31 56.67 -4.64 -3.30
N ASN A 32 55.49 -4.93 -3.90
CA ASN A 32 55.39 -5.08 -5.34
C ASN A 32 55.25 -3.72 -6.05
N ALA A 33 55.37 -3.72 -7.40
CA ALA A 33 55.34 -2.51 -8.20
C ALA A 33 54.04 -1.70 -8.06
N LEU A 34 52.87 -2.36 -7.81
CA LEU A 34 51.56 -1.68 -7.66
C LEU A 34 51.49 -0.78 -6.44
N VAL A 35 52.41 -0.93 -5.47
CA VAL A 35 52.45 -0.04 -4.30
C VAL A 35 52.80 1.41 -4.70
N GLU A 36 53.60 1.58 -5.76
CA GLU A 36 53.95 2.90 -6.30
C GLU A 36 52.69 3.60 -6.86
N GLU A 37 51.89 2.92 -7.65
CA GLU A 37 50.66 3.49 -8.22
C GLU A 37 49.61 3.88 -7.14
N THR A 38 49.57 3.06 -6.06
CA THR A 38 48.52 3.24 -5.03
C THR A 38 48.91 4.14 -3.88
N PHE A 39 50.18 4.12 -3.47
CA PHE A 39 50.66 4.88 -2.32
C PHE A 39 51.66 5.98 -2.66
N GLY A 40 52.16 6.02 -3.91
CA GLY A 40 53.14 7.04 -4.38
C GLY A 40 54.58 6.82 -3.90
N TYR A 41 54.92 5.65 -3.37
CA TYR A 41 56.26 5.31 -2.93
C TYR A 41 56.88 4.27 -3.87
N GLU A 42 58.11 4.51 -4.31
CA GLU A 42 58.85 3.45 -4.99
C GLU A 42 59.04 2.26 -4.03
N PRO A 43 58.88 1.00 -4.48
CA PRO A 43 59.04 -0.18 -3.62
C PRO A 43 60.35 -0.18 -2.79
N ALA A 44 61.43 0.29 -3.39
CA ALA A 44 62.74 0.36 -2.75
C ALA A 44 62.77 1.36 -1.56
N GLU A 45 61.96 2.44 -1.61
CA GLU A 45 61.90 3.44 -0.51
C GLU A 45 61.18 2.84 0.71
N LEU A 46 60.34 1.85 0.56
CA LEU A 46 59.57 1.22 1.62
C LEU A 46 60.29 0.06 2.30
N ILE A 47 61.31 -0.55 1.66
CA ILE A 47 62.09 -1.61 2.30
C ILE A 47 62.79 -1.03 3.54
N GLU A 48 62.76 -1.82 4.62
CA GLU A 48 63.25 -1.43 5.97
C GLU A 48 62.43 -0.37 6.67
N GLN A 49 61.38 0.17 6.07
CA GLN A 49 60.44 1.08 6.74
C GLN A 49 59.34 0.34 7.53
N PRO A 50 58.82 0.92 8.61
CA PRO A 50 57.67 0.35 9.31
C PRO A 50 56.41 0.44 8.43
N VAL A 51 55.59 -0.61 8.40
CA VAL A 51 54.34 -0.63 7.64
C VAL A 51 53.36 0.49 8.02
N GLU A 52 53.49 1.02 9.23
CA GLU A 52 52.72 2.16 9.71
C GLU A 52 52.97 3.43 8.90
N THR A 53 54.02 3.49 8.07
CA THR A 53 54.28 4.58 7.10
C THR A 53 53.07 4.72 6.14
N LEU A 54 52.47 3.62 5.73
CA LEU A 54 51.33 3.56 4.81
C LEU A 54 49.97 3.85 5.48
N LEU A 55 49.97 4.17 6.78
CA LEU A 55 48.76 4.42 7.56
C LEU A 55 48.65 5.87 8.00
N PRO A 56 47.45 6.46 8.07
CA PRO A 56 47.20 7.75 8.72
C PRO A 56 47.73 7.79 10.15
N LYS A 57 48.32 8.90 10.55
CA LYS A 57 48.99 9.08 11.86
C LYS A 57 48.13 8.66 13.05
N ARG A 58 46.81 8.95 12.99
CA ARG A 58 45.81 8.58 14.02
C ARG A 58 45.68 7.09 14.29
N PHE A 59 45.98 6.25 13.32
CA PHE A 59 45.84 4.79 13.43
C PHE A 59 47.14 4.05 13.77
N ARG A 60 48.30 4.67 13.65
CA ARG A 60 49.60 4.02 13.80
C ARG A 60 49.78 3.32 15.14
N ALA A 61 49.47 4.01 16.25
CA ALA A 61 49.64 3.46 17.61
C ALA A 61 48.72 2.26 17.90
N VAL A 62 47.49 2.30 17.37
CA VAL A 62 46.51 1.22 17.52
C VAL A 62 46.88 0.04 16.63
N HIS A 63 47.34 0.33 15.42
CA HIS A 63 47.77 -0.69 14.46
C HIS A 63 48.96 -1.51 14.99
N ALA A 64 49.95 -0.89 15.56
CA ALA A 64 51.09 -1.56 16.17
C ALA A 64 50.68 -2.58 17.26
N LYS A 65 49.66 -2.28 18.05
CA LYS A 65 49.08 -3.21 19.05
C LYS A 65 48.33 -4.36 18.37
N HIS A 66 47.55 -4.08 17.33
CA HIS A 66 46.82 -5.10 16.58
C HIS A 66 47.75 -6.06 15.83
N ARG A 67 48.85 -5.53 15.28
CA ARG A 67 49.87 -6.29 14.62
C ARG A 67 50.57 -7.25 15.59
N SER A 68 51.02 -6.77 16.77
CA SER A 68 51.61 -7.65 17.77
C SER A 68 50.73 -8.81 18.16
N ARG A 69 49.44 -8.52 18.40
CA ARG A 69 48.44 -9.56 18.71
C ARG A 69 48.16 -10.52 17.54
N PHE A 70 48.28 -10.07 16.28
CA PHE A 70 48.13 -10.93 15.11
C PHE A 70 49.27 -11.94 15.03
N PHE A 71 50.49 -11.55 15.34
CA PHE A 71 51.66 -12.45 15.34
C PHE A 71 51.63 -13.52 16.44
N GLU A 72 50.82 -13.32 17.51
CA GLU A 72 50.61 -14.38 18.54
C GLU A 72 49.82 -15.57 18.01
N ASN A 73 48.91 -15.35 17.06
CA ASN A 73 48.13 -16.42 16.42
C ASN A 73 47.78 -16.05 14.95
N PRO A 74 48.77 -16.15 14.05
CA PRO A 74 48.64 -15.70 12.69
C PRO A 74 47.70 -16.61 11.89
N ARG A 75 46.66 -16.05 11.29
CA ARG A 75 45.68 -16.73 10.40
C ARG A 75 45.34 -15.85 9.22
N SER A 76 45.15 -16.47 8.03
CA SER A 76 44.63 -15.72 6.88
C SER A 76 43.24 -15.19 7.19
N ARG A 77 43.08 -13.87 7.03
CA ARG A 77 41.79 -13.20 7.25
C ARG A 77 41.73 -11.84 6.55
N PRO A 78 40.52 -11.35 6.18
CA PRO A 78 40.36 -9.96 5.88
C PRO A 78 40.62 -9.12 7.15
N MET A 79 41.24 -7.97 6.98
CA MET A 79 41.48 -7.03 8.05
C MET A 79 40.28 -6.07 8.19
N GLY A 80 39.95 -5.65 9.41
CA GLY A 80 38.96 -4.60 9.64
C GLY A 80 37.49 -5.05 9.53
N ALA A 81 37.17 -6.30 9.85
CA ALA A 81 35.77 -6.72 9.91
C ALA A 81 34.94 -5.78 10.80
N GLY A 82 34.12 -4.92 10.18
CA GLY A 82 33.29 -3.92 10.84
C GLY A 82 33.92 -2.52 11.03
N PHE A 83 35.14 -2.29 10.54
CA PHE A 83 35.81 -0.97 10.62
C PHE A 83 36.29 -0.54 9.23
N GLU A 84 36.17 0.76 8.95
CA GLU A 84 36.75 1.34 7.74
C GLU A 84 38.27 1.50 7.91
N LEU A 85 39.02 0.95 6.97
CA LEU A 85 40.47 1.08 6.91
C LEU A 85 40.85 2.16 5.90
N TYR A 86 41.92 2.89 6.19
CA TYR A 86 42.46 3.95 5.34
C TYR A 86 43.94 3.76 5.10
N GLY A 87 44.36 3.88 3.84
CA GLY A 87 45.75 4.08 3.42
C GLY A 87 46.11 5.57 3.47
N LEU A 88 47.41 5.86 3.58
CA LEU A 88 47.97 7.19 3.47
C LEU A 88 48.94 7.26 2.29
N HIS A 89 48.59 8.03 1.28
CA HIS A 89 49.44 8.27 0.14
C HIS A 89 50.59 9.21 0.49
N ARG A 90 51.70 9.18 -0.23
CA ARG A 90 52.91 10.00 -0.02
C ARG A 90 52.65 11.49 0.04
N ASP A 91 51.71 12.00 -0.74
CA ASP A 91 51.30 13.42 -0.78
C ASP A 91 50.44 13.85 0.42
N GLY A 92 50.05 12.90 1.27
CA GLY A 92 49.27 13.11 2.48
C GLY A 92 47.77 12.93 2.37
N HIS A 93 47.19 12.58 1.20
CA HIS A 93 45.80 12.24 1.13
C HIS A 93 45.54 10.84 1.67
N GLU A 94 44.37 10.67 2.27
CA GLU A 94 43.89 9.38 2.79
C GLU A 94 42.84 8.79 1.86
N PHE A 95 42.91 7.48 1.62
CA PHE A 95 41.95 6.76 0.79
C PHE A 95 41.50 5.48 1.48
N PRO A 96 40.24 5.05 1.27
CA PRO A 96 39.70 3.85 1.89
C PRO A 96 40.32 2.60 1.26
N VAL A 97 40.70 1.64 2.09
CA VAL A 97 41.32 0.41 1.62
C VAL A 97 40.67 -0.83 2.21
N GLU A 98 40.71 -1.91 1.46
CA GLU A 98 40.38 -3.26 1.91
C GLU A 98 41.68 -4.07 1.97
N ILE A 99 41.96 -4.73 3.10
CA ILE A 99 43.24 -5.39 3.35
C ILE A 99 42.98 -6.86 3.67
N SER A 100 43.74 -7.75 3.02
CA SER A 100 43.78 -9.18 3.31
C SER A 100 45.15 -9.59 3.82
N LEU A 101 45.20 -10.22 5.00
CA LEU A 101 46.41 -10.68 5.64
C LEU A 101 46.57 -12.18 5.44
N SER A 102 47.81 -12.61 5.04
CA SER A 102 48.15 -13.99 4.88
C SER A 102 49.56 -14.26 5.51
N PRO A 103 49.64 -15.05 6.58
CA PRO A 103 50.90 -15.41 7.16
C PRO A 103 51.67 -16.43 6.25
N VAL A 104 52.97 -16.26 6.14
CA VAL A 104 53.87 -17.12 5.39
C VAL A 104 54.99 -17.59 6.32
N GLU A 105 55.08 -18.88 6.56
CA GLU A 105 56.17 -19.47 7.34
C GLU A 105 57.43 -19.56 6.51
N THR A 106 58.53 -19.06 7.02
CA THR A 106 59.85 -19.14 6.37
C THR A 106 60.89 -19.72 7.33
N ARG A 107 62.05 -20.09 6.81
CA ARG A 107 63.18 -20.59 7.62
C ARG A 107 63.69 -19.54 8.62
N SER A 108 63.46 -18.26 8.34
CA SER A 108 63.88 -17.10 9.19
C SER A 108 62.74 -16.59 10.11
N GLY A 109 61.58 -17.24 10.12
CA GLY A 109 60.44 -16.83 10.94
C GLY A 109 59.17 -16.60 10.12
N VAL A 110 58.13 -16.10 10.79
CA VAL A 110 56.83 -15.81 10.16
C VAL A 110 56.88 -14.41 9.52
N LEU A 111 56.53 -14.36 8.26
CA LEU A 111 56.25 -13.12 7.53
C LEU A 111 54.74 -12.97 7.33
N VAL A 112 54.26 -11.75 7.15
CA VAL A 112 52.83 -11.49 6.84
C VAL A 112 52.73 -10.74 5.52
N SER A 113 52.10 -11.36 4.53
CA SER A 113 51.72 -10.70 3.29
C SER A 113 50.38 -9.96 3.46
N SER A 114 50.37 -8.70 3.07
CA SER A 114 49.19 -7.83 3.08
C SER A 114 48.85 -7.42 1.67
N ALA A 115 47.73 -7.92 1.11
CA ALA A 115 47.20 -7.43 -0.14
C ALA A 115 46.26 -6.27 0.18
N ILE A 116 46.48 -5.13 -0.46
CA ILE A 116 45.83 -3.87 -0.13
C ILE A 116 45.08 -3.38 -1.39
N ARG A 117 43.77 -3.30 -1.33
CA ARG A 117 42.95 -2.83 -2.45
C ARG A 117 42.37 -1.44 -2.16
N ASP A 118 42.61 -0.49 -3.04
CA ASP A 118 41.90 0.78 -3.03
C ASP A 118 40.42 0.55 -3.40
N ILE A 119 39.52 1.04 -2.55
CA ILE A 119 38.08 0.92 -2.74
C ILE A 119 37.39 2.28 -2.90
N THR A 120 38.16 3.33 -3.27
CA THR A 120 37.65 4.70 -3.44
C THR A 120 36.51 4.75 -4.43
N ASP A 121 36.68 4.19 -5.63
CA ASP A 121 35.67 4.18 -6.69
C ASP A 121 34.46 3.35 -6.28
N ARG A 122 34.67 2.19 -5.65
CA ARG A 122 33.56 1.35 -5.16
C ARG A 122 32.71 2.12 -4.15
N LYS A 123 33.33 2.79 -3.18
CA LYS A 123 32.62 3.61 -2.18
C LYS A 123 31.95 4.83 -2.77
N ALA A 124 32.54 5.45 -3.78
CA ALA A 124 31.92 6.58 -4.48
C ALA A 124 30.64 6.14 -5.20
N ILE A 125 30.67 5.02 -5.91
CA ILE A 125 29.50 4.43 -6.61
C ILE A 125 28.42 4.03 -5.58
N GLU A 126 28.81 3.38 -4.48
CA GLU A 126 27.88 2.98 -3.42
C GLU A 126 27.14 4.20 -2.81
N ARG A 127 27.90 5.28 -2.50
CA ARG A 127 27.31 6.54 -2.00
C ARG A 127 26.38 7.16 -3.02
N ALA A 128 26.78 7.27 -4.29
CA ALA A 128 25.96 7.83 -5.33
C ALA A 128 24.65 7.03 -5.52
N LEU A 129 24.71 5.69 -5.44
CA LEU A 129 23.54 4.83 -5.51
C LEU A 129 22.58 5.06 -4.33
N VAL A 130 23.12 5.17 -3.11
CA VAL A 130 22.32 5.45 -1.90
C VAL A 130 21.66 6.83 -1.99
N GLU A 131 22.39 7.85 -2.44
CA GLU A 131 21.87 9.21 -2.63
C GLU A 131 20.75 9.23 -3.69
N ALA A 132 20.98 8.65 -4.87
CA ALA A 132 19.98 8.55 -5.93
C ALA A 132 18.71 7.80 -5.48
N ARG A 133 18.87 6.70 -4.74
CA ARG A 133 17.76 5.96 -4.16
C ARG A 133 16.97 6.81 -3.14
N ASN A 134 17.65 7.55 -2.28
CA ASN A 134 17.00 8.42 -1.29
C ASN A 134 16.24 9.56 -1.96
N GLU A 135 16.77 10.15 -3.02
CA GLU A 135 16.11 11.19 -3.80
C GLU A 135 14.85 10.65 -4.49
N ALA A 136 14.96 9.50 -5.16
CA ALA A 136 13.82 8.83 -5.79
C ALA A 136 12.71 8.50 -4.78
N ASN A 137 13.08 8.01 -3.59
CA ASN A 137 12.12 7.71 -2.52
C ASN A 137 11.44 8.98 -1.98
N ARG A 138 12.16 10.10 -1.85
CA ARG A 138 11.59 11.40 -1.43
C ARG A 138 10.59 11.91 -2.47
N ALA A 139 10.96 11.88 -3.76
CA ALA A 139 10.09 12.30 -4.85
C ALA A 139 8.81 11.45 -4.91
N ASN A 140 8.92 10.13 -4.76
CA ASN A 140 7.77 9.24 -4.76
C ASN A 140 6.82 9.49 -3.57
N ARG A 141 7.36 9.69 -2.35
CA ARG A 141 6.55 10.05 -1.17
C ARG A 141 5.84 11.40 -1.35
N ALA A 142 6.53 12.41 -1.90
CA ALA A 142 5.93 13.72 -2.17
C ALA A 142 4.79 13.62 -3.20
N LYS A 143 4.99 12.84 -4.29
CA LYS A 143 3.95 12.54 -5.29
C LYS A 143 2.71 11.92 -4.64
N SER A 144 2.91 10.92 -3.78
CA SER A 144 1.80 10.22 -3.13
C SER A 144 1.04 11.09 -2.12
N ALA A 145 1.77 11.88 -1.33
CA ALA A 145 1.15 12.83 -0.40
C ALA A 145 0.33 13.89 -1.14
N PHE A 146 0.85 14.43 -2.25
CA PHE A 146 0.13 15.38 -3.11
C PHE A 146 -1.15 14.76 -3.68
N LEU A 147 -1.06 13.53 -4.23
CA LEU A 147 -2.24 12.85 -4.78
C LEU A 147 -3.27 12.51 -3.71
N ALA A 148 -2.86 12.16 -2.49
CA ALA A 148 -3.77 11.92 -1.37
C ALA A 148 -4.53 13.19 -0.97
N ALA A 149 -3.83 14.34 -0.85
CA ALA A 149 -4.46 15.62 -0.54
C ALA A 149 -5.40 16.07 -1.65
N ALA A 150 -4.93 16.10 -2.91
CA ALA A 150 -5.74 16.50 -4.06
C ALA A 150 -7.00 15.63 -4.23
N SER A 151 -6.94 14.36 -3.87
CA SER A 151 -8.11 13.50 -3.95
C SER A 151 -9.13 13.75 -2.85
N HIS A 152 -8.69 14.10 -1.65
CA HIS A 152 -9.64 14.55 -0.62
C HIS A 152 -10.39 15.78 -1.11
N ASP A 153 -9.67 16.78 -1.63
CA ASP A 153 -10.22 18.03 -2.11
C ASP A 153 -11.13 17.89 -3.35
N LEU A 154 -10.89 16.83 -4.17
CA LEU A 154 -11.78 16.50 -5.28
C LEU A 154 -12.98 15.64 -4.87
N ARG A 155 -12.85 14.84 -3.81
CA ARG A 155 -13.95 13.98 -3.33
C ARG A 155 -15.07 14.78 -2.71
N GLN A 156 -14.78 15.84 -1.97
CA GLN A 156 -15.78 16.71 -1.32
C GLN A 156 -16.77 17.32 -2.33
N PRO A 157 -16.33 18.08 -3.36
CA PRO A 157 -17.28 18.64 -4.33
C PRO A 157 -18.01 17.57 -5.13
N LEU A 158 -17.36 16.42 -5.39
CA LEU A 158 -18.02 15.32 -6.09
C LEU A 158 -19.13 14.69 -5.25
N GLN A 159 -18.91 14.53 -3.93
CA GLN A 159 -19.92 14.07 -2.99
C GLN A 159 -21.10 15.03 -2.91
N THR A 160 -20.84 16.33 -2.81
CA THR A 160 -21.87 17.38 -2.82
C THR A 160 -22.72 17.28 -4.09
N LEU A 161 -22.09 17.20 -5.26
CA LEU A 161 -22.81 17.07 -6.54
C LEU A 161 -23.63 15.78 -6.60
N THR A 162 -23.12 14.66 -6.07
CA THR A 162 -23.83 13.38 -6.03
C THR A 162 -25.08 13.46 -5.16
N LEU A 163 -24.99 14.06 -3.97
CA LEU A 163 -26.12 14.24 -3.06
C LEU A 163 -27.18 15.16 -3.66
N LEU A 164 -26.77 16.32 -4.23
CA LEU A 164 -27.67 17.27 -4.88
C LEU A 164 -28.39 16.64 -6.10
N ASN A 165 -27.65 15.89 -6.92
CA ASN A 165 -28.22 15.22 -8.08
C ASN A 165 -29.21 14.11 -7.66
N THR A 166 -28.93 13.39 -6.55
CA THR A 166 -29.86 12.41 -6.01
C THR A 166 -31.12 13.09 -5.49
N ALA A 167 -30.98 14.20 -4.75
CA ALA A 167 -32.13 14.99 -4.29
C ALA A 167 -32.97 15.50 -5.49
N LEU A 168 -32.32 16.00 -6.55
CA LEU A 168 -33.00 16.41 -7.79
C LEU A 168 -33.77 15.26 -8.44
N GLY A 169 -33.17 14.09 -8.55
CA GLY A 169 -33.81 12.89 -9.10
C GLY A 169 -35.05 12.43 -8.29
N ARG A 170 -35.04 12.66 -6.95
CA ARG A 170 -36.18 12.34 -6.05
C ARG A 170 -37.34 13.34 -6.19
N ILE A 171 -37.04 14.59 -6.53
CA ILE A 171 -38.09 15.66 -6.71
C ILE A 171 -38.63 15.61 -8.13
N ALA A 172 -37.86 15.15 -9.11
CA ALA A 172 -38.28 15.16 -10.51
C ALA A 172 -39.40 14.15 -10.78
N ASP A 173 -40.40 14.61 -11.56
CA ASP A 173 -41.49 13.72 -11.98
C ASP A 173 -40.93 12.53 -12.78
N PRO A 174 -41.37 11.28 -12.50
CA PRO A 174 -40.97 10.11 -13.24
C PRO A 174 -41.23 10.23 -14.74
N GLY A 175 -40.21 10.02 -15.56
CA GLY A 175 -40.28 10.14 -17.03
C GLY A 175 -40.18 11.58 -17.54
N SER A 176 -39.90 12.54 -16.68
CA SER A 176 -39.59 13.92 -17.11
C SER A 176 -38.19 14.03 -17.68
N ARG A 177 -37.97 15.02 -18.56
CA ARG A 177 -36.64 15.34 -19.07
C ARG A 177 -35.61 15.66 -17.97
N VAL A 178 -36.08 16.18 -16.84
CA VAL A 178 -35.26 16.46 -15.66
C VAL A 178 -34.77 15.16 -15.02
N ALA A 179 -35.66 14.16 -14.89
CA ALA A 179 -35.28 12.83 -14.38
C ALA A 179 -34.25 12.14 -15.27
N ASP A 180 -34.42 12.25 -16.61
CA ASP A 180 -33.44 11.68 -17.57
C ASP A 180 -32.08 12.37 -17.48
N ILE A 181 -32.05 13.70 -17.30
CA ILE A 181 -30.80 14.47 -17.13
C ILE A 181 -30.14 14.06 -15.81
N ALA A 182 -30.89 14.02 -14.70
CA ALA A 182 -30.36 13.62 -13.39
C ALA A 182 -29.78 12.21 -13.41
N ALA A 183 -30.43 11.26 -14.11
CA ALA A 183 -29.89 9.92 -14.29
C ALA A 183 -28.56 9.92 -15.09
N GLY A 184 -28.47 10.74 -16.13
CA GLY A 184 -27.23 10.91 -16.90
C GLY A 184 -26.09 11.53 -16.08
N GLU A 185 -26.40 12.54 -15.25
CA GLU A 185 -25.45 13.16 -14.33
C GLU A 185 -24.99 12.17 -13.25
N ALA A 186 -25.89 11.37 -12.67
CA ALA A 186 -25.56 10.34 -11.70
C ALA A 186 -24.51 9.34 -12.27
N GLN A 187 -24.71 8.92 -13.51
CA GLN A 187 -23.77 8.01 -14.18
C GLN A 187 -22.37 8.66 -14.38
N ALA A 188 -22.33 9.94 -14.75
CA ALA A 188 -21.07 10.67 -14.92
C ALA A 188 -20.33 10.86 -13.58
N LEU A 189 -21.05 11.24 -12.52
CA LEU A 189 -20.53 11.43 -11.18
C LEU A 189 -19.98 10.11 -10.58
N SER A 190 -20.71 8.99 -10.77
CA SER A 190 -20.23 7.65 -10.38
C SER A 190 -18.92 7.30 -11.07
N SER A 191 -18.84 7.53 -12.38
CA SER A 191 -17.60 7.27 -13.15
C SER A 191 -16.43 8.12 -12.68
N MET A 192 -16.65 9.39 -12.32
CA MET A 192 -15.61 10.27 -11.76
C MET A 192 -15.16 9.80 -10.37
N SER A 193 -16.08 9.35 -9.52
CA SER A 193 -15.77 8.81 -8.19
C SER A 193 -14.93 7.53 -8.26
N GLU A 194 -15.28 6.62 -9.18
CA GLU A 194 -14.50 5.39 -9.46
C GLU A 194 -13.08 5.72 -9.93
N LEU A 195 -12.95 6.72 -10.85
CA LEU A 195 -11.66 7.24 -11.32
C LEU A 195 -10.76 7.68 -10.17
N LEU A 196 -11.29 8.59 -9.37
CA LEU A 196 -10.57 9.23 -8.28
C LEU A 196 -10.13 8.19 -7.25
N SER A 197 -11.02 7.27 -6.88
CA SER A 197 -10.71 6.19 -5.94
C SER A 197 -9.62 5.26 -6.48
N SER A 198 -9.72 4.86 -7.74
CA SER A 198 -8.72 3.98 -8.39
C SER A 198 -7.33 4.62 -8.46
N LEU A 199 -7.24 5.93 -8.80
CA LEU A 199 -5.98 6.67 -8.84
C LEU A 199 -5.33 6.77 -7.46
N LEU A 200 -6.15 6.96 -6.41
CA LEU A 200 -5.66 6.98 -5.02
C LEU A 200 -5.13 5.63 -4.57
N ASP A 201 -5.88 4.57 -4.85
CA ASP A 201 -5.48 3.22 -4.48
C ASP A 201 -4.13 2.86 -5.11
N ILE A 202 -3.96 3.15 -6.41
CA ILE A 202 -2.68 2.96 -7.10
C ILE A 202 -1.58 3.77 -6.42
N SER A 203 -1.82 5.06 -6.13
CA SER A 203 -0.82 5.95 -5.51
C SER A 203 -0.41 5.50 -4.11
N LYS A 204 -1.37 5.02 -3.28
CA LYS A 204 -1.10 4.46 -1.95
C LYS A 204 -0.28 3.16 -2.04
N LEU A 205 -0.61 2.29 -3.00
CA LEU A 205 0.11 1.04 -3.24
C LEU A 205 1.54 1.31 -3.72
N GLU A 206 1.76 2.24 -4.67
CA GLU A 206 3.08 2.63 -5.16
C GLU A 206 3.98 3.24 -4.08
N ALA A 207 3.40 4.01 -3.17
CA ALA A 207 4.14 4.60 -2.06
C ALA A 207 4.52 3.58 -0.98
N GLY A 208 4.01 2.35 -1.04
CA GLY A 208 4.14 1.37 0.04
C GLY A 208 3.46 1.84 1.33
N ALA A 209 2.44 2.71 1.21
CA ALA A 209 1.71 3.24 2.35
C ALA A 209 0.69 2.23 2.91
N VAL A 210 0.26 1.28 2.08
CA VAL A 210 -0.65 0.21 2.49
C VAL A 210 0.16 -0.90 3.16
N LYS A 211 -0.14 -1.14 4.43
CA LYS A 211 0.41 -2.28 5.19
C LYS A 211 -0.70 -3.32 5.34
N PRO A 212 -0.55 -4.53 4.76
CA PRO A 212 -1.55 -5.57 4.90
C PRO A 212 -1.71 -5.99 6.36
N ASP A 213 -2.95 -6.14 6.80
CA ASP A 213 -3.31 -6.73 8.08
C ASP A 213 -3.68 -8.20 7.87
N ILE A 214 -2.69 -9.07 8.03
CA ILE A 214 -2.84 -10.50 7.72
C ILE A 214 -3.45 -11.22 8.91
N GLU A 215 -4.73 -11.59 8.78
CA GLU A 215 -5.51 -12.32 9.77
C GLU A 215 -6.22 -13.54 9.16
N ASP A 216 -6.75 -14.40 10.03
CA ASP A 216 -7.59 -15.51 9.61
C ASP A 216 -9.02 -15.00 9.36
N CYS A 217 -9.48 -15.03 8.11
CA CYS A 217 -10.78 -14.49 7.71
C CYS A 217 -11.65 -15.53 6.99
N SER A 218 -12.97 -15.42 7.16
CA SER A 218 -13.96 -16.31 6.55
C SER A 218 -14.26 -15.89 5.11
N VAL A 219 -14.01 -16.79 4.16
CA VAL A 219 -14.37 -16.59 2.74
C VAL A 219 -15.89 -16.42 2.57
N LYS A 220 -16.68 -17.12 3.38
CA LYS A 220 -18.14 -17.01 3.37
C LYS A 220 -18.62 -15.58 3.55
N HIS A 221 -18.10 -14.87 4.54
CA HIS A 221 -18.53 -13.49 4.79
C HIS A 221 -18.17 -12.53 3.63
N ILE A 222 -17.00 -12.73 3.01
CA ILE A 222 -16.60 -11.96 1.83
C ILE A 222 -17.57 -12.26 0.68
N PHE A 223 -17.86 -13.52 0.42
CA PHE A 223 -18.76 -13.95 -0.68
C PHE A 223 -20.20 -13.49 -0.47
N GLU A 224 -20.71 -13.50 0.76
CA GLU A 224 -22.05 -13.00 1.08
C GLU A 224 -22.17 -11.49 0.85
N ARG A 225 -21.17 -10.71 1.24
CA ARG A 225 -21.12 -9.26 0.97
C ARG A 225 -21.11 -8.97 -0.53
N LEU A 226 -20.21 -9.62 -1.27
CA LEU A 226 -20.09 -9.45 -2.72
C LEU A 226 -21.38 -9.88 -3.45
N ARG A 227 -22.02 -10.96 -3.03
CA ARG A 227 -23.32 -11.36 -3.55
C ARG A 227 -24.37 -10.27 -3.34
N GLY A 228 -24.47 -9.72 -2.13
CA GLY A 228 -25.40 -8.63 -1.83
C GLY A 228 -25.16 -7.39 -2.70
N GLN A 229 -23.89 -7.02 -2.90
CA GLN A 229 -23.49 -5.85 -3.67
C GLN A 229 -23.79 -5.98 -5.17
N PHE A 230 -23.51 -7.14 -5.77
CA PHE A 230 -23.55 -7.30 -7.23
C PHE A 230 -24.82 -7.97 -7.77
N SER A 231 -25.71 -8.56 -6.93
CA SER A 231 -26.92 -9.23 -7.39
C SER A 231 -27.82 -8.31 -8.20
N THR A 232 -28.14 -7.12 -7.68
CA THR A 232 -29.01 -6.15 -8.34
C THR A 232 -28.43 -5.68 -9.68
N GLN A 233 -27.11 -5.44 -9.72
CA GLN A 233 -26.43 -4.99 -10.94
C GLN A 233 -26.42 -6.09 -12.03
N ALA A 234 -26.18 -7.34 -11.64
CA ALA A 234 -26.23 -8.48 -12.55
C ALA A 234 -27.65 -8.71 -13.10
N GLU A 235 -28.67 -8.67 -12.22
CA GLU A 235 -30.07 -8.81 -12.59
C GLU A 235 -30.54 -7.71 -13.55
N ALA A 236 -30.18 -6.44 -13.28
CA ALA A 236 -30.49 -5.31 -14.15
C ALA A 236 -29.91 -5.48 -15.57
N LYS A 237 -28.77 -6.18 -15.68
CA LYS A 237 -28.14 -6.53 -16.97
C LYS A 237 -28.64 -7.85 -17.56
N GLY A 238 -29.54 -8.58 -16.88
CA GLY A 238 -30.05 -9.88 -17.29
C GLY A 238 -29.02 -11.01 -17.20
N LEU A 239 -28.03 -10.88 -16.33
CA LEU A 239 -26.99 -11.88 -16.08
C LEU A 239 -27.31 -12.71 -14.84
N LYS A 240 -26.92 -14.00 -14.87
CA LYS A 240 -27.01 -14.86 -13.69
C LYS A 240 -25.72 -14.78 -12.88
N LEU A 241 -25.79 -14.20 -11.68
CA LEU A 241 -24.69 -14.23 -10.72
C LEU A 241 -24.82 -15.51 -9.86
N ILE A 242 -23.79 -16.37 -9.89
CA ILE A 242 -23.71 -17.59 -9.08
C ILE A 242 -22.55 -17.42 -8.11
N VAL A 243 -22.83 -17.51 -6.82
CA VAL A 243 -21.80 -17.47 -5.77
C VAL A 243 -21.86 -18.81 -5.04
N ASP A 244 -20.79 -19.58 -5.14
CA ASP A 244 -20.69 -20.89 -4.50
C ASP A 244 -20.59 -20.71 -2.97
N GLU A 245 -21.10 -21.66 -2.22
CA GLU A 245 -20.90 -21.71 -0.77
C GLU A 245 -19.45 -22.10 -0.46
N CYS A 246 -18.84 -21.40 0.50
CA CYS A 246 -17.46 -21.63 0.90
C CYS A 246 -17.30 -21.36 2.40
N ASP A 247 -17.15 -22.41 3.20
CA ASP A 247 -16.94 -22.31 4.66
C ASP A 247 -15.45 -22.30 5.05
N ASP A 248 -14.54 -22.10 4.09
CA ASP A 248 -13.12 -22.02 4.37
C ASP A 248 -12.72 -20.73 5.05
N VAL A 249 -11.62 -20.86 5.80
CA VAL A 249 -10.89 -19.74 6.42
C VAL A 249 -9.56 -19.59 5.67
N VAL A 250 -9.24 -18.36 5.31
CA VAL A 250 -7.99 -17.98 4.63
C VAL A 250 -7.19 -17.02 5.49
N ARG A 251 -5.87 -17.05 5.35
CA ARG A 251 -4.96 -16.16 6.07
C ARG A 251 -4.49 -15.05 5.13
N THR A 252 -5.13 -13.89 5.25
CA THR A 252 -4.88 -12.73 4.39
C THR A 252 -5.51 -11.47 4.99
N ASP A 253 -5.34 -10.33 4.33
CA ASP A 253 -6.12 -9.13 4.63
C ASP A 253 -7.50 -9.24 3.95
N ALA A 254 -8.55 -9.29 4.76
CA ALA A 254 -9.92 -9.48 4.28
C ALA A 254 -10.40 -8.35 3.36
N THR A 255 -10.00 -7.10 3.66
CA THR A 255 -10.39 -5.91 2.89
C THR A 255 -9.71 -5.89 1.52
N LEU A 256 -8.42 -6.18 1.49
CA LEU A 256 -7.66 -6.23 0.24
C LEU A 256 -8.08 -7.42 -0.63
N LEU A 257 -8.37 -8.57 -0.03
CA LEU A 257 -8.92 -9.72 -0.76
C LEU A 257 -10.27 -9.39 -1.37
N GLU A 258 -11.17 -8.77 -0.58
CA GLU A 258 -12.49 -8.32 -1.07
C GLU A 258 -12.36 -7.34 -2.23
N GLN A 259 -11.42 -6.38 -2.16
CA GLN A 259 -11.13 -5.43 -3.23
C GLN A 259 -10.68 -6.12 -4.53
N ILE A 260 -9.83 -7.16 -4.44
CA ILE A 260 -9.45 -7.97 -5.61
C ILE A 260 -10.69 -8.60 -6.25
N VAL A 261 -11.46 -9.34 -5.46
CA VAL A 261 -12.62 -10.11 -5.97
C VAL A 261 -13.70 -9.17 -6.50
N GLN A 262 -13.94 -8.03 -5.83
CA GLN A 262 -14.85 -6.98 -6.28
C GLN A 262 -14.49 -6.44 -7.67
N ASN A 263 -13.23 -6.10 -7.90
CA ASN A 263 -12.75 -5.64 -9.21
C ASN A 263 -12.92 -6.71 -10.30
N LEU A 264 -12.65 -7.97 -9.96
CA LEU A 264 -12.82 -9.08 -10.90
C LEU A 264 -14.29 -9.31 -11.24
N ILE A 265 -15.21 -9.30 -10.26
CA ILE A 265 -16.66 -9.45 -10.49
C ILE A 265 -17.20 -8.26 -11.31
N ALA A 266 -16.82 -7.03 -10.99
CA ALA A 266 -17.22 -5.83 -11.73
C ALA A 266 -16.81 -5.93 -13.20
N ASN A 267 -15.58 -6.37 -13.48
CA ASN A 267 -15.11 -6.63 -14.84
C ASN A 267 -15.91 -7.76 -15.52
N ALA A 268 -16.15 -8.87 -14.83
CA ALA A 268 -16.94 -9.99 -15.35
C ALA A 268 -18.35 -9.55 -15.75
N ILE A 269 -19.06 -8.79 -14.90
CA ILE A 269 -20.37 -8.23 -15.22
C ILE A 269 -20.27 -7.23 -16.37
N ARG A 270 -19.25 -6.38 -16.40
CA ARG A 270 -19.04 -5.37 -17.44
C ARG A 270 -18.90 -5.99 -18.82
N TYR A 271 -18.07 -7.03 -18.95
CA TYR A 271 -17.69 -7.63 -20.22
C TYR A 271 -18.57 -8.83 -20.65
N THR A 272 -19.55 -9.22 -19.84
CA THR A 272 -20.55 -10.21 -20.20
C THR A 272 -21.82 -9.53 -20.67
N LYS A 273 -22.22 -9.77 -21.94
CA LYS A 273 -23.47 -9.22 -22.52
C LYS A 273 -24.68 -10.11 -22.19
N ARG A 274 -24.50 -11.43 -22.16
CA ARG A 274 -25.52 -12.44 -21.81
C ARG A 274 -24.83 -13.67 -21.25
N GLY A 275 -25.47 -14.35 -20.31
CA GLY A 275 -24.94 -15.56 -19.71
C GLY A 275 -24.78 -15.44 -18.19
N LEU A 276 -23.64 -15.86 -17.67
CA LEU A 276 -23.43 -15.91 -16.22
C LEU A 276 -22.05 -15.37 -15.79
N VAL A 277 -22.01 -14.94 -14.54
CA VAL A 277 -20.78 -14.70 -13.76
C VAL A 277 -20.81 -15.63 -12.57
N ARG A 278 -19.72 -16.33 -12.29
CA ARG A 278 -19.64 -17.28 -11.18
C ARG A 278 -18.42 -16.98 -10.31
N LEU A 279 -18.66 -16.86 -9.02
CA LEU A 279 -17.63 -16.83 -7.98
C LEU A 279 -17.55 -18.23 -7.38
N ARG A 280 -16.42 -18.91 -7.55
CA ARG A 280 -16.21 -20.29 -7.15
C ARG A 280 -15.10 -20.42 -6.15
N CYS A 281 -15.23 -21.34 -5.21
CA CYS A 281 -14.26 -21.70 -4.19
C CYS A 281 -13.86 -23.17 -4.35
N LEU A 282 -12.56 -23.45 -4.40
CA LEU A 282 -12.03 -24.81 -4.46
C LEU A 282 -11.02 -25.02 -3.33
N HIS A 283 -11.17 -26.17 -2.66
CA HIS A 283 -10.38 -26.52 -1.48
C HIS A 283 -9.11 -27.27 -1.87
N HIS A 284 -7.96 -26.77 -1.41
CA HIS A 284 -6.68 -27.49 -1.50
C HIS A 284 -6.09 -27.67 -0.10
N SER A 285 -5.07 -28.50 0.04
CA SER A 285 -4.46 -28.82 1.33
C SER A 285 -3.79 -27.62 2.01
N THR A 286 -3.16 -26.73 1.23
CA THR A 286 -2.36 -25.60 1.74
C THR A 286 -2.94 -24.22 1.38
N PHE A 287 -3.86 -24.15 0.44
CA PHE A 287 -4.49 -22.91 -0.02
C PHE A 287 -5.95 -23.14 -0.40
N VAL A 288 -6.68 -22.05 -0.49
CA VAL A 288 -8.04 -21.99 -1.04
C VAL A 288 -7.93 -21.27 -2.38
N GLN A 289 -8.46 -21.90 -3.44
CA GLN A 289 -8.51 -21.29 -4.76
C GLN A 289 -9.84 -20.59 -4.93
N ILE A 290 -9.80 -19.30 -5.25
CA ILE A 290 -10.96 -18.47 -5.56
C ILE A 290 -10.92 -18.17 -7.05
N ASP A 291 -11.98 -18.58 -7.77
CA ASP A 291 -12.12 -18.33 -9.20
C ASP A 291 -13.27 -17.36 -9.45
N VAL A 292 -13.03 -16.36 -10.29
CA VAL A 292 -14.07 -15.54 -10.92
C VAL A 292 -14.15 -15.92 -12.39
N LEU A 293 -15.30 -16.49 -12.76
CA LEU A 293 -15.56 -16.96 -14.13
C LEU A 293 -16.65 -16.12 -14.77
N ASP A 294 -16.47 -15.77 -16.01
CA ASP A 294 -17.47 -15.12 -16.86
C ASP A 294 -17.65 -15.84 -18.18
N THR A 295 -18.83 -15.67 -18.81
CA THR A 295 -19.15 -16.15 -20.16
C THR A 295 -19.17 -15.00 -21.17
N GLY A 296 -18.32 -14.00 -20.97
CA GLY A 296 -18.25 -12.79 -21.75
C GLY A 296 -17.47 -12.92 -23.06
N ILE A 297 -16.98 -11.79 -23.53
CA ILE A 297 -16.27 -11.68 -24.82
C ILE A 297 -14.94 -12.44 -24.85
N GLY A 298 -14.37 -12.76 -23.68
CA GLY A 298 -13.03 -13.32 -23.56
C GLY A 298 -11.93 -12.34 -23.95
N ILE A 299 -10.67 -12.76 -23.75
CA ILE A 299 -9.46 -11.96 -23.97
C ILE A 299 -8.57 -12.71 -24.96
N PRO A 300 -8.13 -12.09 -26.05
CA PRO A 300 -7.15 -12.67 -26.97
C PRO A 300 -5.80 -12.95 -26.29
N ALA A 301 -5.13 -14.03 -26.69
CA ALA A 301 -3.87 -14.44 -26.07
C ALA A 301 -2.76 -13.37 -26.15
N ASN A 302 -2.71 -12.58 -27.22
CA ASN A 302 -1.77 -11.47 -27.41
C ASN A 302 -2.07 -10.26 -26.51
N GLU A 303 -3.22 -10.21 -25.85
CA GLU A 303 -3.63 -9.12 -24.95
C GLU A 303 -3.38 -9.47 -23.47
N LEU A 304 -3.25 -10.77 -23.14
CA LEU A 304 -3.15 -11.25 -21.76
C LEU A 304 -1.98 -10.66 -20.96
N GLU A 305 -0.88 -10.31 -21.63
CA GLU A 305 0.27 -9.64 -21.00
C GLU A 305 -0.05 -8.18 -20.62
N PHE A 306 -0.89 -7.51 -21.41
CA PHE A 306 -1.14 -6.07 -21.28
C PHE A 306 -2.36 -5.73 -20.41
N ILE A 307 -3.28 -6.68 -20.15
CA ILE A 307 -4.52 -6.39 -19.40
C ILE A 307 -4.29 -5.89 -17.98
N PHE A 308 -3.10 -6.09 -17.41
CA PHE A 308 -2.71 -5.61 -16.09
C PHE A 308 -1.98 -4.26 -16.11
N GLU A 309 -1.71 -3.70 -17.30
CA GLU A 309 -1.13 -2.37 -17.43
C GLU A 309 -2.17 -1.29 -17.11
N GLU A 310 -1.71 -0.17 -16.55
CA GLU A 310 -2.57 0.96 -16.21
C GLU A 310 -3.13 1.59 -17.48
N PHE A 311 -4.41 1.97 -17.44
CA PHE A 311 -5.14 2.57 -18.55
C PHE A 311 -5.24 1.71 -19.80
N TYR A 312 -4.81 0.45 -19.73
CA TYR A 312 -4.92 -0.46 -20.86
C TYR A 312 -6.36 -0.92 -21.07
N GLN A 313 -6.80 -0.86 -22.30
CA GLN A 313 -8.10 -1.35 -22.76
C GLN A 313 -7.91 -2.04 -24.11
N ALA A 314 -8.38 -3.29 -24.20
CA ALA A 314 -8.31 -4.04 -25.45
C ALA A 314 -9.00 -3.29 -26.59
N PRO A 315 -8.43 -3.30 -27.81
CA PRO A 315 -9.02 -2.68 -29.00
C PRO A 315 -10.42 -3.22 -29.26
N ARG A 316 -11.40 -2.34 -29.46
CA ARG A 316 -12.79 -2.68 -29.78
C ARG A 316 -13.17 -2.26 -31.20
N GLN A 317 -14.30 -2.77 -31.69
CA GLN A 317 -14.81 -2.38 -33.00
C GLN A 317 -15.27 -0.92 -33.00
N PRO A 318 -15.15 -0.22 -34.15
CA PRO A 318 -15.60 1.16 -34.29
C PRO A 318 -17.08 1.31 -33.92
N GLY A 319 -17.40 2.18 -32.96
CA GLY A 319 -18.77 2.47 -32.51
C GLY A 319 -19.16 1.93 -31.11
N GLU A 320 -18.37 1.08 -30.50
CA GLU A 320 -18.59 0.69 -29.11
C GLU A 320 -18.02 1.75 -28.13
N ARG A 321 -18.87 2.21 -27.18
CA ARG A 321 -18.43 3.16 -26.13
C ARG A 321 -17.36 2.52 -25.26
N ARG A 322 -16.32 3.27 -24.96
CA ARG A 322 -15.31 2.89 -23.95
C ARG A 322 -15.97 2.92 -22.58
N GLU A 323 -16.14 1.76 -21.96
CA GLU A 323 -16.65 1.65 -20.59
C GLU A 323 -15.48 1.33 -19.65
N GLY A 324 -15.30 2.17 -18.60
CA GLY A 324 -14.25 2.01 -17.60
C GLY A 324 -12.92 2.62 -17.99
N LEU A 325 -11.95 2.56 -17.09
CA LEU A 325 -10.71 3.32 -17.14
C LEU A 325 -9.46 2.49 -17.40
N GLY A 326 -9.58 1.16 -17.35
CA GLY A 326 -8.43 0.28 -17.48
C GLY A 326 -7.54 0.24 -16.21
N LEU A 327 -8.09 0.60 -15.03
CA LEU A 327 -7.33 0.61 -13.77
C LEU A 327 -7.64 -0.61 -12.88
N GLY A 328 -8.80 -1.25 -13.03
CA GLY A 328 -9.25 -2.31 -12.12
C GLY A 328 -8.32 -3.52 -12.07
N LEU A 329 -7.84 -4.00 -13.22
CA LEU A 329 -6.93 -5.15 -13.26
C LEU A 329 -5.50 -4.80 -12.80
N SER A 330 -5.02 -3.59 -13.03
CA SER A 330 -3.72 -3.14 -12.49
C SER A 330 -3.75 -3.06 -10.95
N ILE A 331 -4.88 -2.63 -10.36
CA ILE A 331 -5.09 -2.67 -8.91
C ILE A 331 -5.11 -4.13 -8.43
N VAL A 332 -5.83 -5.03 -9.11
CA VAL A 332 -5.87 -6.47 -8.77
C VAL A 332 -4.46 -7.04 -8.71
N ARG A 333 -3.62 -6.78 -9.72
CA ARG A 333 -2.24 -7.26 -9.77
C ARG A 333 -1.40 -6.73 -8.62
N ARG A 334 -1.43 -5.41 -8.40
CA ARG A 334 -0.65 -4.76 -7.32
C ARG A 334 -1.06 -5.24 -5.92
N VAL A 335 -2.36 -5.41 -5.69
CA VAL A 335 -2.85 -5.92 -4.40
C VAL A 335 -2.51 -7.40 -4.23
N ALA A 336 -2.61 -8.22 -5.28
CA ALA A 336 -2.19 -9.61 -5.24
C ALA A 336 -0.68 -9.74 -4.96
N ASP A 337 0.16 -8.92 -5.60
CA ASP A 337 1.61 -8.87 -5.36
C ASP A 337 1.91 -8.40 -3.91
N LEU A 338 1.19 -7.42 -3.38
CA LEU A 338 1.32 -6.94 -2.00
C LEU A 338 0.98 -8.02 -0.95
N LEU A 339 -0.03 -8.85 -1.25
CA LEU A 339 -0.46 -9.98 -0.41
C LEU A 339 0.33 -11.27 -0.70
N GLU A 340 1.30 -11.24 -1.62
CA GLU A 340 2.06 -12.40 -2.10
C GLU A 340 1.16 -13.54 -2.63
N LEU A 341 0.01 -13.18 -3.24
CA LEU A 341 -0.95 -14.13 -3.79
C LEU A 341 -0.66 -14.42 -5.26
N ARG A 342 -0.79 -15.69 -5.65
CA ARG A 342 -0.67 -16.11 -7.05
C ARG A 342 -1.98 -15.82 -7.79
N LEU A 343 -1.91 -14.92 -8.79
CA LEU A 343 -3.00 -14.57 -9.69
C LEU A 343 -2.74 -15.19 -11.07
N GLU A 344 -3.70 -15.94 -11.58
CA GLU A 344 -3.65 -16.56 -12.90
C GLU A 344 -4.88 -16.15 -13.72
N VAL A 345 -4.73 -16.11 -15.04
CA VAL A 345 -5.81 -15.81 -15.98
C VAL A 345 -5.82 -16.82 -17.12
N GLU A 346 -7.02 -17.36 -17.40
CA GLU A 346 -7.29 -18.19 -18.56
C GLU A 346 -8.47 -17.58 -19.30
N SER A 347 -8.32 -17.33 -20.60
CA SER A 347 -9.37 -16.73 -21.39
C SER A 347 -9.34 -17.20 -22.84
N THR A 348 -10.52 -17.32 -23.43
CA THR A 348 -10.68 -17.66 -24.85
C THR A 348 -11.69 -16.70 -25.46
N PRO A 349 -11.36 -16.01 -26.56
CA PRO A 349 -12.28 -15.14 -27.26
C PRO A 349 -13.62 -15.82 -27.55
N GLY A 350 -14.72 -15.18 -27.14
CA GLY A 350 -16.08 -15.67 -27.32
C GLY A 350 -16.55 -16.76 -26.33
N GLN A 351 -15.67 -17.23 -25.43
CA GLN A 351 -16.02 -18.22 -24.40
C GLN A 351 -15.98 -17.68 -22.97
N GLY A 352 -15.40 -16.49 -22.78
CA GLY A 352 -15.26 -15.85 -21.48
C GLY A 352 -13.87 -15.97 -20.87
N SER A 353 -13.76 -15.59 -19.59
CA SER A 353 -12.50 -15.57 -18.86
C SER A 353 -12.64 -16.25 -17.50
N ARG A 354 -11.51 -16.74 -16.99
CA ARG A 354 -11.37 -17.23 -15.62
C ARG A 354 -10.15 -16.56 -15.00
N PHE A 355 -10.37 -15.86 -13.89
CA PHE A 355 -9.33 -15.34 -13.03
C PHE A 355 -9.27 -16.20 -11.77
N THR A 356 -8.08 -16.70 -11.46
CA THR A 356 -7.82 -17.63 -10.36
C THR A 356 -6.88 -16.97 -9.36
N LEU A 357 -7.27 -16.99 -8.09
CA LEU A 357 -6.49 -16.48 -6.98
C LEU A 357 -6.25 -17.59 -5.96
N ASN A 358 -4.98 -17.86 -5.61
CA ASN A 358 -4.62 -18.85 -4.61
C ASN A 358 -4.28 -18.15 -3.29
N VAL A 359 -5.13 -18.35 -2.27
CA VAL A 359 -5.02 -17.69 -0.97
C VAL A 359 -4.59 -18.71 0.10
N PRO A 360 -3.55 -18.44 0.90
CA PRO A 360 -3.12 -19.36 1.95
C PRO A 360 -4.24 -19.72 2.90
N ARG A 361 -4.31 -20.99 3.29
CA ARG A 361 -5.34 -21.48 4.21
C ARG A 361 -5.06 -21.00 5.63
N GLY A 362 -6.10 -20.49 6.30
CA GLY A 362 -6.09 -20.12 7.71
C GLY A 362 -6.49 -21.27 8.63
N THR A 363 -6.40 -21.04 9.91
CA THR A 363 -6.91 -21.93 10.96
C THR A 363 -8.38 -21.59 11.22
N ARG A 364 -9.21 -22.62 11.48
CA ARG A 364 -10.64 -22.43 11.69
C ARG A 364 -10.87 -21.58 12.95
N VAL A 365 -11.33 -20.34 12.77
CA VAL A 365 -11.78 -19.48 13.87
C VAL A 365 -13.26 -19.77 14.12
N GLU A 366 -13.62 -20.10 15.36
CA GLU A 366 -15.02 -20.10 15.77
C GLU A 366 -15.53 -18.65 15.78
N THR A 367 -16.14 -18.23 14.69
CA THR A 367 -16.72 -16.90 14.56
C THR A 367 -18.04 -16.83 15.30
N PHE A 368 -18.12 -15.97 16.30
CA PHE A 368 -19.40 -15.50 16.83
C PHE A 368 -20.16 -14.80 15.71
N ALA A 369 -21.33 -15.31 15.40
CA ALA A 369 -22.21 -14.81 14.37
C ALA A 369 -22.58 -13.34 14.62
N THR A 370 -22.12 -12.44 13.75
CA THR A 370 -22.64 -11.08 13.67
C THR A 370 -23.87 -11.11 12.77
N THR A 371 -24.94 -10.64 13.31
CA THR A 371 -26.36 -10.69 12.92
C THR A 371 -26.67 -10.38 11.47
N ALA A 372 -27.56 -11.17 10.93
CA ALA A 372 -28.15 -11.17 9.61
C ALA A 372 -28.66 -9.82 9.10
N SER A 373 -28.44 -9.62 7.79
CA SER A 373 -29.17 -8.69 6.94
C SER A 373 -30.66 -9.03 6.92
N MET A 374 -31.50 -8.08 7.31
CA MET A 374 -32.95 -8.19 7.21
C MET A 374 -33.49 -7.68 5.86
N PRO A 375 -34.66 -8.16 5.40
CA PRO A 375 -35.20 -7.86 4.08
C PRO A 375 -35.67 -6.42 3.95
N ARG A 376 -35.45 -5.85 2.76
CA ARG A 376 -35.97 -4.54 2.33
C ARG A 376 -37.47 -4.44 2.57
N ARG A 377 -37.87 -3.55 3.45
CA ARG A 377 -39.26 -3.13 3.65
C ARG A 377 -39.51 -1.73 3.06
N ALA A 378 -40.69 -1.53 2.56
CA ALA A 378 -41.13 -0.34 1.82
C ALA A 378 -40.84 0.99 2.56
N VAL A 379 -40.40 1.96 1.78
CA VAL A 379 -40.09 3.36 2.14
C VAL A 379 -41.22 3.96 3.00
N ARG A 380 -40.91 4.32 4.25
CA ARG A 380 -41.72 5.22 5.07
C ARG A 380 -41.05 6.57 5.09
N SER A 381 -41.80 7.63 4.72
CA SER A 381 -41.41 9.03 4.86
C SER A 381 -40.86 9.32 6.26
N GLY A 382 -39.85 10.19 6.37
CA GLY A 382 -39.13 10.52 7.60
C GLY A 382 -39.96 11.02 8.78
N GLY A 383 -41.26 11.35 8.56
CA GLY A 383 -42.24 11.68 9.60
C GLY A 383 -41.90 12.93 10.42
N GLY A 384 -41.07 13.84 9.90
CA GLY A 384 -40.67 15.08 10.56
C GLY A 384 -39.64 14.89 11.69
N ARG A 385 -38.95 13.73 11.76
CA ARG A 385 -37.89 13.45 12.74
C ARG A 385 -36.70 14.39 12.56
N ILE A 386 -36.07 14.76 13.65
CA ILE A 386 -34.97 15.71 13.67
C ILE A 386 -33.66 14.96 13.55
N VAL A 387 -32.85 15.28 12.51
CA VAL A 387 -31.52 14.71 12.28
C VAL A 387 -30.47 15.82 12.41
N LEU A 388 -29.57 15.69 13.37
CA LEU A 388 -28.43 16.58 13.52
C LEU A 388 -27.29 16.13 12.59
N VAL A 389 -26.90 17.01 11.66
CA VAL A 389 -25.76 16.77 10.72
C VAL A 389 -24.57 17.60 11.18
N VAL A 390 -23.46 16.95 11.50
CA VAL A 390 -22.23 17.62 11.93
C VAL A 390 -21.10 17.26 10.92
N ASP A 391 -20.75 18.22 10.08
CA ASP A 391 -19.72 18.11 9.05
C ASP A 391 -19.10 19.50 8.87
N ASP A 392 -17.77 19.61 8.85
CA ASP A 392 -17.04 20.88 8.70
C ASP A 392 -17.02 21.39 7.25
N ASP A 393 -17.43 20.56 6.30
CA ASP A 393 -17.69 20.99 4.93
C ASP A 393 -19.15 21.46 4.79
N ASP A 394 -19.35 22.77 4.78
CA ASP A 394 -20.68 23.39 4.63
C ASP A 394 -21.45 22.91 3.38
N ALA A 395 -20.74 22.62 2.27
CA ALA A 395 -21.38 22.19 1.04
C ALA A 395 -21.91 20.75 1.16
N VAL A 396 -21.16 19.85 1.81
CA VAL A 396 -21.56 18.47 2.11
C VAL A 396 -22.71 18.46 3.13
N ALA A 397 -22.59 19.24 4.20
CA ALA A 397 -23.64 19.36 5.24
C ALA A 397 -24.95 19.82 4.65
N ASN A 398 -24.94 20.90 3.83
CA ASN A 398 -26.14 21.44 3.17
C ASN A 398 -26.74 20.45 2.15
N ALA A 399 -25.90 19.75 1.34
CA ALA A 399 -26.39 18.77 0.37
C ALA A 399 -27.04 17.55 1.09
N THR A 400 -26.42 17.09 2.18
CA THR A 400 -27.00 16.05 3.05
C THR A 400 -28.34 16.50 3.65
N ALA A 401 -28.41 17.72 4.13
CA ALA A 401 -29.65 18.28 4.66
C ALA A 401 -30.75 18.36 3.60
N MET A 402 -30.45 18.84 2.39
CA MET A 402 -31.44 18.87 1.30
C MET A 402 -31.98 17.48 0.95
N LEU A 403 -31.12 16.46 0.91
CA LEU A 403 -31.56 15.09 0.68
C LEU A 403 -32.49 14.61 1.80
N LEU A 404 -32.15 14.88 3.05
CA LEU A 404 -33.00 14.55 4.22
C LEU A 404 -34.35 15.27 4.21
N GLU A 405 -34.41 16.56 3.82
CA GLU A 405 -35.62 17.30 3.68
C GLU A 405 -36.58 16.73 2.63
N VAL A 406 -36.04 16.32 1.48
CA VAL A 406 -36.78 15.65 0.39
C VAL A 406 -37.43 14.35 0.88
N GLU A 407 -36.75 13.63 1.77
CA GLU A 407 -37.27 12.39 2.36
C GLU A 407 -38.15 12.60 3.60
N GLY A 408 -38.43 13.89 3.95
CA GLY A 408 -39.35 14.28 5.00
C GLY A 408 -38.78 14.30 6.42
N TYR A 409 -37.46 14.35 6.57
CA TYR A 409 -36.75 14.60 7.81
C TYR A 409 -36.60 16.11 8.06
N ARG A 410 -36.25 16.49 9.27
CA ARG A 410 -35.93 17.88 9.67
C ARG A 410 -34.44 17.95 10.02
N PRO A 411 -33.56 18.32 9.10
CA PRO A 411 -32.14 18.43 9.39
C PRO A 411 -31.84 19.69 10.21
N VAL A 412 -30.85 19.56 11.11
CA VAL A 412 -30.21 20.67 11.81
C VAL A 412 -28.73 20.56 11.54
N ILE A 413 -28.11 21.60 10.98
CA ILE A 413 -26.71 21.58 10.55
C ILE A 413 -25.84 22.25 11.61
N ALA A 414 -24.64 21.71 11.82
CA ALA A 414 -23.56 22.28 12.58
C ALA A 414 -22.20 21.92 11.95
N GLY A 415 -21.28 22.87 11.84
CA GLY A 415 -19.93 22.61 11.28
C GLY A 415 -18.99 21.93 12.26
N HIS A 416 -19.21 22.05 13.56
CA HIS A 416 -18.39 21.48 14.62
C HIS A 416 -19.13 21.31 15.94
N PHE A 417 -18.49 20.70 16.94
CA PHE A 417 -19.13 20.41 18.23
C PHE A 417 -19.74 21.65 18.94
N ASP A 418 -19.05 22.79 18.96
CA ASP A 418 -19.53 23.97 19.67
C ASP A 418 -20.83 24.53 19.06
N GLU A 419 -20.90 24.54 17.72
CA GLU A 419 -22.13 24.90 17.02
C GLU A 419 -23.23 23.87 17.27
N ALA A 420 -22.90 22.57 17.22
CA ALA A 420 -23.88 21.52 17.55
C ALA A 420 -24.45 21.68 18.95
N ARG A 421 -23.61 22.03 19.95
CA ARG A 421 -24.03 22.32 21.31
C ARG A 421 -25.02 23.51 21.35
N ASP A 422 -24.71 24.60 20.64
CA ASP A 422 -25.53 25.81 20.63
C ASP A 422 -26.87 25.52 19.94
N ARG A 423 -26.89 24.77 18.83
CA ARG A 423 -28.13 24.30 18.18
C ARG A 423 -28.96 23.39 19.10
N LEU A 424 -28.31 22.48 19.85
CA LEU A 424 -29.01 21.62 20.81
C LEU A 424 -29.68 22.43 21.93
N ALA A 425 -29.10 23.55 22.37
CA ALA A 425 -29.69 24.42 23.38
C ALA A 425 -30.93 25.17 22.86
N GLU A 426 -31.01 25.43 21.55
CA GLU A 426 -32.17 26.08 20.90
C GLU A 426 -33.30 25.09 20.58
N MET A 427 -33.04 23.78 20.58
CA MET A 427 -34.01 22.75 20.27
C MET A 427 -34.93 22.45 21.44
N ALA A 428 -36.19 22.11 21.16
CA ALA A 428 -37.16 21.73 22.18
C ALA A 428 -36.94 20.36 22.82
N GLY A 429 -35.98 19.57 22.27
CA GLY A 429 -35.60 18.23 22.73
C GLY A 429 -34.43 17.68 21.99
N PRO A 430 -33.94 16.49 22.35
CA PRO A 430 -32.80 15.85 21.68
C PRO A 430 -33.15 15.50 20.22
N PRO A 431 -32.17 15.50 19.30
CA PRO A 431 -32.38 15.00 17.95
C PRO A 431 -32.67 13.48 17.97
N ASP A 432 -33.40 13.01 16.99
CA ASP A 432 -33.73 11.58 16.85
C ASP A 432 -32.52 10.76 16.36
N LEU A 433 -31.58 11.39 15.63
CA LEU A 433 -30.35 10.79 15.12
C LEU A 433 -29.29 11.86 14.91
N VAL A 434 -28.02 11.44 14.99
CA VAL A 434 -26.83 12.25 14.66
C VAL A 434 -26.11 11.64 13.49
N ILE A 435 -25.85 12.41 12.42
CA ILE A 435 -24.88 12.10 11.36
C ILE A 435 -23.66 12.96 11.63
N CYS A 436 -22.50 12.34 11.78
CA CYS A 436 -21.28 13.05 12.19
C CYS A 436 -20.08 12.61 11.38
N ASP A 437 -19.31 13.54 10.83
CA ASP A 437 -18.02 13.20 10.24
C ASP A 437 -17.07 12.68 11.32
N LEU A 438 -16.21 11.73 10.93
CA LEU A 438 -15.19 11.16 11.82
C LEU A 438 -14.06 12.16 12.10
N HIS A 439 -13.66 12.93 11.08
CA HIS A 439 -12.54 13.84 11.13
C HIS A 439 -12.98 15.28 10.89
N PHE A 440 -12.58 16.16 11.77
CA PHE A 440 -12.76 17.61 11.65
C PHE A 440 -11.40 18.28 11.56
N ASP A 441 -11.31 19.36 10.81
CA ASP A 441 -10.09 20.18 10.71
C ASP A 441 -9.70 20.80 12.05
N ALA A 442 -10.70 21.06 12.92
CA ALA A 442 -10.49 21.63 14.25
C ALA A 442 -11.47 21.08 15.29
N GLY A 443 -11.00 20.88 16.51
CA GLY A 443 -11.85 20.45 17.63
C GLY A 443 -11.82 18.93 17.89
N PRO A 444 -12.81 18.41 18.65
CA PRO A 444 -12.91 17.00 18.98
C PRO A 444 -13.33 16.19 17.75
N GLY A 445 -12.76 14.99 17.56
CA GLY A 445 -13.15 14.08 16.47
C GLY A 445 -14.60 13.59 16.62
N GLY A 446 -15.16 13.00 15.52
CA GLY A 446 -16.57 12.60 15.46
C GLY A 446 -17.03 11.66 16.57
N VAL A 447 -16.19 10.69 16.96
CA VAL A 447 -16.48 9.78 18.08
C VAL A 447 -16.67 10.54 19.40
N GLU A 448 -15.79 11.49 19.68
CA GLU A 448 -15.84 12.32 20.88
C GLU A 448 -17.01 13.30 20.82
N THR A 449 -17.29 13.86 19.64
CA THR A 449 -18.44 14.74 19.38
C THR A 449 -19.75 14.03 19.68
N ILE A 450 -19.95 12.80 19.17
CA ILE A 450 -21.14 11.99 19.47
C ILE A 450 -21.23 11.70 20.98
N GLY A 451 -20.10 11.36 21.62
CA GLY A 451 -20.06 11.13 23.07
C GLY A 451 -20.53 12.34 23.86
N ARG A 452 -19.99 13.51 23.58
CA ARG A 452 -20.38 14.80 24.25
C ARG A 452 -21.81 15.21 23.97
N ILE A 453 -22.35 15.01 22.76
CA ILE A 453 -23.75 15.23 22.43
C ILE A 453 -24.67 14.37 23.31
N ARG A 454 -24.33 13.08 23.48
CA ARG A 454 -25.08 12.15 24.33
C ARG A 454 -25.02 12.54 25.83
N GLU A 455 -23.88 13.06 26.29
CA GLU A 455 -23.74 13.59 27.65
C GLU A 455 -24.63 14.78 27.90
N ILE A 456 -24.64 15.77 26.96
CA ILE A 456 -25.48 16.98 27.05
C ILE A 456 -26.97 16.60 27.05
N THR A 457 -27.37 15.73 26.12
CA THR A 457 -28.77 15.34 25.96
C THR A 457 -29.23 14.27 26.97
N ARG A 458 -28.32 13.64 27.67
CA ARG A 458 -28.55 12.50 28.58
C ARG A 458 -29.29 11.33 27.94
N CYS A 459 -29.15 11.19 26.62
CA CYS A 459 -29.81 10.15 25.82
C CYS A 459 -28.82 9.41 24.96
N VAL A 460 -29.02 8.09 24.76
CA VAL A 460 -28.24 7.27 23.80
C VAL A 460 -28.90 7.45 22.43
N ILE A 461 -28.64 8.59 21.78
CA ILE A 461 -29.14 8.91 20.46
C ILE A 461 -28.42 7.99 19.43
N PRO A 462 -29.14 7.36 18.48
CA PRO A 462 -28.55 6.67 17.34
C PRO A 462 -27.61 7.58 16.56
N ALA A 463 -26.50 7.08 16.08
CA ALA A 463 -25.54 7.87 15.33
C ALA A 463 -25.03 7.14 14.10
N LEU A 464 -24.83 7.90 13.02
CA LEU A 464 -24.09 7.48 11.83
C LEU A 464 -22.76 8.24 11.80
N LEU A 465 -21.66 7.52 11.87
CA LEU A 465 -20.31 8.09 11.77
C LEU A 465 -19.84 7.97 10.33
N VAL A 466 -19.59 9.11 9.68
CA VAL A 466 -19.19 9.18 8.28
C VAL A 466 -17.67 9.20 8.19
N THR A 467 -17.06 8.40 7.32
CA THR A 467 -15.60 8.31 7.21
C THR A 467 -15.13 8.12 5.79
N GLY A 468 -14.00 8.77 5.44
CA GLY A 468 -13.28 8.55 4.18
C GLY A 468 -12.21 7.46 4.25
N ASP A 469 -11.87 6.99 5.45
CA ASP A 469 -10.81 5.98 5.66
C ASP A 469 -11.30 4.55 5.47
N THR A 470 -10.40 3.70 4.97
CA THR A 470 -10.56 2.23 4.94
C THR A 470 -10.32 1.66 6.37
N ALA A 471 -11.19 1.61 7.05
CA ALA A 471 -12.06 1.38 8.08
C ALA A 471 -11.84 0.39 9.24
N MET A 472 -10.74 -0.31 9.44
CA MET A 472 -10.59 -1.13 10.64
C MET A 472 -10.47 -0.28 11.92
N ALA A 473 -9.69 0.81 11.87
CA ALA A 473 -9.55 1.71 13.02
C ALA A 473 -10.84 2.53 13.30
N ALA A 474 -11.59 2.88 12.26
CA ALA A 474 -12.87 3.58 12.41
C ALA A 474 -13.98 2.64 12.88
N ALA A 475 -14.01 1.39 12.39
CA ALA A 475 -14.95 0.36 12.85
C ALA A 475 -14.74 0.01 14.33
N ALA A 476 -13.49 -0.12 14.77
CA ALA A 476 -13.18 -0.35 16.18
C ALA A 476 -13.69 0.80 17.08
N ARG A 477 -13.47 2.06 16.66
CA ARG A 477 -13.93 3.25 17.39
C ARG A 477 -15.46 3.38 17.40
N ALA A 478 -16.13 3.01 16.31
CA ALA A 478 -17.59 3.02 16.26
C ALA A 478 -18.22 1.91 17.09
N ASN A 479 -17.58 0.73 17.17
CA ASN A 479 -18.04 -0.37 18.01
C ASN A 479 -17.98 -0.06 19.52
N ASP A 480 -17.12 0.88 19.93
CA ASP A 480 -17.07 1.36 21.32
C ASP A 480 -18.29 2.22 21.68
N LEU A 481 -19.01 2.74 20.69
CA LEU A 481 -20.21 3.57 20.87
C LEU A 481 -21.48 2.74 20.67
N LYS A 482 -22.30 2.58 21.72
CA LYS A 482 -23.63 1.95 21.60
C LYS A 482 -24.48 2.64 20.54
N LYS A 483 -25.21 1.89 19.70
CA LYS A 483 -26.09 2.40 18.64
C LYS A 483 -25.35 3.37 17.66
N CYS A 484 -24.11 3.07 17.30
CA CYS A 484 -23.37 3.80 16.28
C CYS A 484 -23.12 2.89 15.08
N ARG A 485 -23.33 3.40 13.87
CA ARG A 485 -23.03 2.71 12.62
C ARG A 485 -22.07 3.55 11.78
N LEU A 486 -21.32 2.89 10.90
CA LEU A 486 -20.40 3.55 9.97
C LEU A 486 -21.04 3.71 8.61
N LEU A 487 -20.81 4.88 8.01
CA LEU A 487 -21.11 5.18 6.61
C LEU A 487 -19.85 5.66 5.91
N ARG A 488 -19.54 5.14 4.73
CA ARG A 488 -18.33 5.51 3.99
C ARG A 488 -18.55 6.73 3.08
N LYS A 489 -17.54 7.60 3.00
CA LYS A 489 -17.47 8.64 1.95
C LYS A 489 -16.90 8.04 0.65
N PRO A 490 -17.48 8.30 -0.52
CA PRO A 490 -18.62 9.17 -0.76
C PRO A 490 -19.93 8.55 -0.23
N ILE A 491 -20.79 9.38 0.38
CA ILE A 491 -22.06 8.92 0.92
C ILE A 491 -22.95 8.43 -0.22
N ASP A 492 -23.29 7.15 -0.20
CA ASP A 492 -24.37 6.61 -1.02
C ASP A 492 -25.73 6.98 -0.39
N ALA A 493 -26.56 7.67 -1.16
CA ALA A 493 -27.83 8.18 -0.64
C ALA A 493 -28.81 7.05 -0.27
N ASP A 494 -28.85 5.97 -1.01
CA ASP A 494 -29.73 4.82 -0.73
C ASP A 494 -29.23 4.07 0.52
N GLU A 495 -27.90 3.93 0.71
CA GLU A 495 -27.31 3.37 1.92
C GLU A 495 -27.60 4.25 3.15
N LEU A 496 -27.41 5.58 3.03
CA LEU A 496 -27.73 6.53 4.09
C LEU A 496 -29.20 6.39 4.53
N LEU A 497 -30.12 6.39 3.59
CA LEU A 497 -31.56 6.28 3.89
C LEU A 497 -31.94 4.93 4.50
N ALA A 498 -31.33 3.85 4.05
CA ALA A 498 -31.52 2.52 4.64
C ALA A 498 -31.03 2.47 6.08
N LEU A 499 -29.85 3.03 6.37
CA LEU A 499 -29.29 3.11 7.73
C LEU A 499 -30.12 4.01 8.66
N LEU A 500 -30.70 5.09 8.13
CA LEU A 500 -31.64 5.95 8.87
C LEU A 500 -32.89 5.17 9.30
N GLN A 501 -33.49 4.42 8.36
CA GLN A 501 -34.69 3.62 8.65
C GLN A 501 -34.43 2.57 9.73
N ASP A 502 -33.32 1.87 9.61
CA ASP A 502 -32.87 0.85 10.57
C ASP A 502 -32.58 1.44 11.97
N ALA A 503 -32.10 2.68 12.04
CA ALA A 503 -31.77 3.33 13.31
C ALA A 503 -32.99 3.73 14.09
N PHE A 504 -34.17 3.81 13.43
CA PHE A 504 -35.45 4.20 14.01
C PHE A 504 -36.39 3.01 14.31
N GLU A 505 -36.01 1.80 13.93
CA GLU A 505 -36.68 0.56 14.34
C GLU A 505 -36.10 0.02 15.66
#